data_7958c0029234a03a4d36b7304358f6fd
#
_entry.id   7958c0029234a03a4d36b7304358f6fd
#
_cell.length_a   1.000
_cell.length_b   1.000
_cell.length_c   1.000
_cell.angle_alpha   90.00
_cell.angle_beta   90.00
_cell.angle_gamma   90.00
#
_symmetry.space_group_name_H-M   'P 1'
#
loop_
_entity.id
_entity.type
_entity.pdbx_description
1 polymer ?
#
loop_
_entity_poly.entity_id
_entity_poly.type
_entity_poly.pdbx_seq_one_letter_code
_entity_poly.pdbx_strand_id
1 'polypeptide(L)'
;MAQRKTPQEQLAELEQKQAQIAARIQKKKAEAKAAERKRDTRRKVIAGALALDHAAIDPIFGSDLKRLIDTHVKRPEDRALFDL
;
A
#
# COMPACT_ATOMS: atom_id res chain seq x y z
N MET A 1 -26.14 -35.07 32.52
CA MET A 1 -26.08 -35.57 31.13
C MET A 1 -25.84 -34.42 30.15
N ALA A 2 -24.88 -34.59 29.27
CA ALA A 2 -24.66 -33.57 28.26
C ALA A 2 -25.85 -33.50 27.29
N GLN A 3 -26.44 -32.33 27.14
CA GLN A 3 -27.48 -32.10 26.17
C GLN A 3 -26.84 -32.03 24.76
N ARG A 4 -27.35 -32.79 23.84
CA ARG A 4 -26.94 -32.70 22.48
C ARG A 4 -27.54 -31.45 21.85
N LYS A 5 -26.76 -30.70 21.12
CA LYS A 5 -27.23 -29.58 20.35
C LYS A 5 -28.13 -30.05 19.21
N THR A 6 -29.18 -29.29 18.96
CA THR A 6 -30.05 -29.57 17.80
C THR A 6 -29.29 -29.32 16.51
N PRO A 7 -29.70 -29.92 15.39
CA PRO A 7 -29.12 -29.62 14.10
C PRO A 7 -29.14 -28.13 13.75
N GLN A 8 -30.18 -27.41 14.19
CA GLN A 8 -30.29 -25.95 13.97
C GLN A 8 -29.23 -25.19 14.78
N GLU A 9 -28.98 -25.59 16.04
CA GLU A 9 -27.94 -24.99 16.84
C GLU A 9 -26.54 -25.26 16.29
N GLN A 10 -26.32 -26.48 15.81
CA GLN A 10 -25.07 -26.85 15.15
C GLN A 10 -24.82 -26.04 13.89
N LEU A 11 -25.88 -25.83 13.07
CA LEU A 11 -25.79 -25.00 11.88
C LEU A 11 -25.46 -23.56 12.21
N ALA A 12 -26.11 -23.00 13.23
CA ALA A 12 -25.84 -21.64 13.68
C ALA A 12 -24.40 -21.45 14.14
N GLU A 13 -23.85 -22.43 14.86
CA GLU A 13 -22.44 -22.41 15.28
C GLU A 13 -21.49 -22.46 14.10
N LEU A 14 -21.77 -23.31 13.11
CA LEU A 14 -20.93 -23.40 11.91
C LEU A 14 -20.97 -22.13 11.09
N GLU A 15 -22.14 -21.53 10.95
CA GLU A 15 -22.29 -20.23 10.28
C GLU A 15 -21.52 -19.13 10.98
N GLN A 16 -21.54 -19.12 12.32
CA GLN A 16 -20.78 -18.16 13.11
C GLN A 16 -19.27 -18.34 12.93
N LYS A 17 -18.80 -19.59 12.96
CA LYS A 17 -17.39 -19.90 12.70
C LYS A 17 -16.96 -19.50 11.30
N GLN A 18 -17.81 -19.74 10.32
CA GLN A 18 -17.56 -19.36 8.93
C GLN A 18 -17.44 -17.83 8.80
N ALA A 19 -18.32 -17.08 9.46
CA ALA A 19 -18.27 -15.62 9.47
C ALA A 19 -16.99 -15.11 10.14
N GLN A 20 -16.55 -15.73 11.23
CA GLN A 20 -15.32 -15.38 11.92
C GLN A 20 -14.09 -15.63 11.04
N ILE A 21 -14.05 -16.77 10.35
CA ILE A 21 -12.95 -17.11 9.42
C ILE A 21 -12.93 -16.12 8.26
N ALA A 22 -14.09 -15.79 7.68
CA ALA A 22 -14.19 -14.82 6.61
C ALA A 22 -13.66 -13.44 7.05
N ALA A 23 -14.01 -13.02 8.27
CA ALA A 23 -13.51 -11.77 8.83
C ALA A 23 -11.99 -11.77 9.02
N ARG A 24 -11.41 -12.89 9.49
CA ARG A 24 -9.96 -13.06 9.62
C ARG A 24 -9.25 -12.98 8.28
N ILE A 25 -9.82 -13.61 7.26
CA ILE A 25 -9.27 -13.58 5.90
C ILE A 25 -9.24 -12.13 5.38
N GLN A 26 -10.33 -11.39 5.54
CA GLN A 26 -10.38 -10.00 5.12
C GLN A 26 -9.36 -9.13 5.86
N LYS A 27 -9.22 -9.34 7.16
CA LYS A 27 -8.22 -8.63 7.97
C LYS A 27 -6.81 -8.92 7.49
N LYS A 28 -6.47 -10.19 7.23
CA LYS A 28 -5.15 -10.59 6.73
C LYS A 28 -4.86 -10.02 5.35
N LYS A 29 -5.87 -10.00 4.47
CA LYS A 29 -5.73 -9.36 3.15
C LYS A 29 -5.45 -7.87 3.27
N ALA A 30 -6.14 -7.18 4.16
CA ALA A 30 -5.91 -5.75 4.40
C ALA A 30 -4.51 -5.49 4.97
N GLU A 31 -4.05 -6.31 5.91
CA GLU A 31 -2.70 -6.22 6.47
C GLU A 31 -1.63 -6.46 5.41
N ALA A 32 -1.83 -7.45 4.53
CA ALA A 32 -0.91 -7.74 3.43
C ALA A 32 -0.82 -6.58 2.45
N LYS A 33 -1.95 -5.98 2.08
CA LYS A 33 -1.97 -4.80 1.21
C LYS A 33 -1.29 -3.60 1.86
N ALA A 34 -1.50 -3.39 3.15
CA ALA A 34 -0.86 -2.30 3.88
C ALA A 34 0.66 -2.48 3.93
N ALA A 35 1.13 -3.71 4.16
CA ALA A 35 2.55 -4.05 4.17
C ALA A 35 3.18 -3.82 2.78
N GLU A 36 2.48 -4.21 1.71
CA GLU A 36 2.92 -4.01 0.35
C GLU A 36 3.02 -2.52 0.00
N ARG A 37 2.04 -1.71 0.42
CA ARG A 37 2.06 -0.25 0.22
C ARG A 37 3.24 0.39 0.95
N LYS A 38 3.53 -0.04 2.16
CA LYS A 38 4.69 0.46 2.92
C LYS A 38 6.01 0.13 2.21
N ARG A 39 6.15 -1.08 1.70
CA ARG A 39 7.32 -1.49 0.92
C ARG A 39 7.47 -0.62 -0.33
N ASP A 40 6.40 -0.44 -1.08
CA ASP A 40 6.40 0.38 -2.28
C ASP A 40 6.76 1.83 -1.98
N THR A 41 6.16 2.41 -0.95
CA THR A 41 6.47 3.77 -0.50
C THR A 41 7.94 3.88 -0.12
N ARG A 42 8.47 2.91 0.65
CA ARG A 42 9.87 2.91 1.04
C ARG A 42 10.81 2.82 -0.15
N ARG A 43 10.49 1.95 -1.11
CA ARG A 43 11.26 1.84 -2.36
C ARG A 43 11.29 3.17 -3.12
N LYS A 44 10.16 3.83 -3.24
CA LYS A 44 10.05 5.13 -3.93
C LYS A 44 10.80 6.24 -3.20
N VAL A 45 10.74 6.26 -1.88
CA VAL A 45 11.49 7.23 -1.07
C VAL A 45 12.99 7.06 -1.27
N ILE A 46 13.49 5.83 -1.21
CA ILE A 46 14.90 5.53 -1.39
C ILE A 46 15.34 5.88 -2.82
N ALA A 47 14.60 5.41 -3.81
CA ALA A 47 14.92 5.67 -5.22
C ALA A 47 14.86 7.17 -5.54
N GLY A 48 13.85 7.86 -5.02
CA GLY A 48 13.70 9.30 -5.20
C GLY A 48 14.84 10.10 -4.58
N ALA A 49 15.26 9.74 -3.37
CA ALA A 49 16.38 10.39 -2.71
C ALA A 49 17.67 10.21 -3.50
N LEU A 50 17.97 8.99 -3.94
CA LEU A 50 19.15 8.70 -4.76
C LEU A 50 19.11 9.42 -6.10
N ALA A 51 17.94 9.48 -6.75
CA ALA A 51 17.76 10.17 -8.02
C ALA A 51 18.01 11.68 -7.88
N LEU A 52 17.47 12.30 -6.82
CA LEU A 52 17.66 13.72 -6.57
C LEU A 52 19.13 14.05 -6.26
N ASP A 53 19.77 13.22 -5.45
CA ASP A 53 21.18 13.39 -5.11
C ASP A 53 22.07 13.26 -6.34
N HIS A 54 21.80 12.27 -7.19
CA HIS A 54 22.57 12.06 -8.41
C HIS A 54 22.31 13.17 -9.43
N ALA A 55 21.08 13.68 -9.53
CA ALA A 55 20.72 14.78 -10.39
C ALA A 55 21.52 16.06 -10.09
N ALA A 56 21.91 16.25 -8.82
CA ALA A 56 22.70 17.39 -8.40
C ALA A 56 24.16 17.36 -8.93
N ILE A 57 24.69 16.17 -9.19
CA ILE A 57 26.07 15.98 -9.62
C ILE A 57 26.20 15.59 -11.10
N ASP A 58 25.15 15.12 -11.73
CA ASP A 58 25.12 14.74 -13.15
C ASP A 58 24.13 15.64 -13.90
N PRO A 59 24.62 16.61 -14.72
CA PRO A 59 23.74 17.54 -15.41
C PRO A 59 22.81 16.87 -16.43
N ILE A 60 23.24 15.80 -17.07
CA ILE A 60 22.42 15.09 -18.07
C ILE A 60 21.27 14.38 -17.35
N PHE A 61 21.59 13.64 -16.31
CA PHE A 61 20.58 12.96 -15.49
C PHE A 61 19.63 13.97 -14.83
N GLY A 62 20.16 15.05 -14.31
CA GLY A 62 19.37 16.12 -13.69
C GLY A 62 18.38 16.74 -14.66
N SER A 63 18.79 16.99 -15.88
CA SER A 63 17.93 17.54 -16.94
C SER A 63 16.84 16.56 -17.32
N ASP A 64 17.17 15.27 -17.47
CA ASP A 64 16.21 14.22 -17.81
C ASP A 64 15.18 14.03 -16.66
N LEU A 65 15.64 14.01 -15.43
CA LEU A 65 14.76 13.88 -14.25
C LEU A 65 13.81 15.08 -14.15
N LYS A 66 14.31 16.29 -14.33
CA LYS A 66 13.50 17.51 -14.31
C LYS A 66 12.41 17.48 -15.37
N ARG A 67 12.73 17.04 -16.58
CA ARG A 67 11.78 16.89 -17.69
C ARG A 67 10.70 15.86 -17.33
N LEU A 68 11.10 14.74 -16.72
CA LEU A 68 10.19 13.69 -16.30
C LEU A 68 9.21 14.22 -15.25
N ILE A 69 9.72 14.93 -14.24
CA ILE A 69 8.90 15.53 -13.19
C ILE A 69 7.94 16.56 -13.78
N ASP A 70 8.41 17.44 -14.62
CA ASP A 70 7.60 18.47 -15.27
C ASP A 70 6.46 17.86 -16.08
N THR A 71 6.73 16.75 -16.77
CA THR A 71 5.73 16.05 -17.60
C THR A 71 4.66 15.36 -16.76
N HIS A 72 5.03 14.75 -15.64
CA HIS A 72 4.14 13.86 -14.89
C HIS A 72 3.52 14.47 -13.62
N VAL A 73 4.17 15.46 -13.02
CA VAL A 73 3.66 16.12 -11.83
C VAL A 73 2.68 17.23 -12.21
N LYS A 74 1.42 17.08 -11.81
CA LYS A 74 0.33 17.98 -12.24
C LYS A 74 -0.16 18.92 -11.14
N ARG A 75 -0.13 18.48 -9.88
CA ARG A 75 -0.64 19.28 -8.76
C ARG A 75 0.26 20.49 -8.51
N PRO A 76 -0.31 21.71 -8.36
CA PRO A 76 0.51 22.90 -8.14
C PRO A 76 1.40 22.82 -6.89
N GLU A 77 0.88 22.26 -5.78
CA GLU A 77 1.64 22.08 -4.56
C GLU A 77 2.81 21.12 -4.70
N ASP A 78 2.65 20.09 -5.52
CA ASP A 78 3.73 19.13 -5.81
C ASP A 78 4.77 19.74 -6.74
N ARG A 79 4.33 20.49 -7.75
CA ARG A 79 5.21 21.19 -8.68
C ARG A 79 6.09 22.22 -7.95
N ALA A 80 5.53 22.90 -6.97
CA ALA A 80 6.26 23.88 -6.18
C ALA A 80 7.45 23.25 -5.42
N LEU A 81 7.37 21.97 -5.04
CA LEU A 81 8.47 21.25 -4.40
C LEU A 81 9.71 21.14 -5.29
N PHE A 82 9.55 21.25 -6.61
CA PHE A 82 10.62 21.14 -7.61
C PHE A 82 10.89 22.46 -8.33
N ASP A 83 10.40 23.56 -7.79
CA ASP A 83 10.54 24.90 -8.35
C ASP A 83 9.96 25.02 -9.78
N LEU A 84 8.84 24.35 -9.98
CA LEU A 84 8.13 24.35 -11.27
C LEU A 84 6.85 25.20 -11.26
#